data_30f4bf7321927fdc9281504e2514d7fa
#
_entry.id   30f4bf7321927fdc9281504e2514d7fa
#
_cell.length_a   1.000
_cell.length_b   1.000
_cell.length_c   1.000
_cell.angle_alpha   90.00
_cell.angle_beta   90.00
_cell.angle_gamma   90.00
#
_symmetry.space_group_name_H-M   'P 1'
#
loop_
_entity.id
_entity.type
_entity.pdbx_description
1 polymer ?
#
loop_
_entity_poly.entity_id
_entity_poly.type
_entity_poly.pdbx_seq_one_letter_code
_entity_poly.pdbx_strand_id
1 'polypeptide(L)'
;MRRAIAGLGAVALLAIVPMISSAHHSTAMFEWGNEASLKNVRVDRWEWTNPHTFLYVSATDEKGQRVRWAFEGMSPNHLVRAGWSKRSLKPGDEVDLTYYPLRDNRNGGFNVTVTLPGGAKLQQLPSR
;
A
#
# COMPACT_ATOMS: atom_id res chain seq x y z
N MET A 1 38.69 39.06 -53.79
CA MET A 1 38.50 37.67 -53.36
C MET A 1 37.88 37.64 -51.96
N ARG A 2 36.64 37.35 -51.90
CA ARG A 2 35.88 37.24 -50.57
C ARG A 2 35.58 35.77 -50.38
N ARG A 3 36.19 35.16 -49.38
CA ARG A 3 35.90 33.76 -48.96
C ARG A 3 34.73 33.79 -48.03
N ALA A 4 33.61 33.17 -48.44
CA ALA A 4 32.46 32.91 -47.58
C ALA A 4 32.74 31.67 -46.73
N ILE A 5 32.69 31.83 -45.40
CA ILE A 5 32.76 30.72 -44.44
C ILE A 5 31.32 30.32 -44.15
N ALA A 6 30.93 29.16 -44.66
CA ALA A 6 29.65 28.56 -44.32
C ALA A 6 29.79 27.87 -42.96
N GLY A 7 29.13 28.45 -41.95
CA GLY A 7 29.02 27.83 -40.63
C GLY A 7 27.94 26.73 -40.63
N LEU A 8 28.31 25.47 -40.45
CA LEU A 8 27.43 24.35 -40.20
C LEU A 8 26.97 24.45 -38.72
N GLY A 9 25.74 24.87 -38.51
CA GLY A 9 25.09 24.78 -37.22
C GLY A 9 24.63 23.33 -36.95
N ALA A 10 25.29 22.64 -36.06
CA ALA A 10 24.83 21.35 -35.57
C ALA A 10 23.64 21.54 -34.61
N VAL A 11 22.45 21.20 -35.06
CA VAL A 11 21.27 21.12 -34.20
C VAL A 11 21.33 19.80 -33.41
N ALA A 12 21.69 19.88 -32.14
CA ALA A 12 21.63 18.74 -31.25
C ALA A 12 20.14 18.47 -30.92
N LEU A 13 19.59 17.41 -31.52
CA LEU A 13 18.28 16.89 -31.13
C LEU A 13 18.43 16.22 -29.75
N LEU A 14 17.99 16.91 -28.70
CA LEU A 14 17.79 16.28 -27.38
C LEU A 14 16.61 15.31 -27.49
N ALA A 15 16.88 14.02 -27.57
CA ALA A 15 15.86 12.98 -27.44
C ALA A 15 15.39 12.95 -26.00
N ILE A 16 14.21 13.51 -25.76
CA ILE A 16 13.49 13.36 -24.49
C ILE A 16 13.00 11.91 -24.45
N VAL A 17 13.75 11.04 -23.76
CA VAL A 17 13.30 9.69 -23.44
C VAL A 17 12.27 9.84 -22.33
N PRO A 18 10.98 9.48 -22.54
CA PRO A 18 10.03 9.45 -21.44
C PRO A 18 10.49 8.38 -20.45
N MET A 19 10.96 8.79 -19.28
CA MET A 19 11.09 7.88 -18.16
C MET A 19 9.69 7.45 -17.75
N ILE A 20 9.27 6.30 -18.24
CA ILE A 20 8.09 5.61 -17.72
C ILE A 20 8.50 5.16 -16.31
N SER A 21 8.17 5.98 -15.32
CA SER A 21 8.25 5.59 -13.92
C SER A 21 7.24 4.45 -13.74
N SER A 22 7.74 3.22 -13.83
CA SER A 22 6.97 2.02 -13.53
C SER A 22 6.78 1.95 -12.02
N ALA A 23 5.83 2.73 -11.51
CA ALA A 23 5.30 2.56 -10.15
C ALA A 23 4.32 1.36 -10.11
N HIS A 24 4.69 0.27 -10.79
CA HIS A 24 4.07 -1.01 -10.53
C HIS A 24 4.69 -1.54 -9.25
N HIS A 25 4.06 -1.23 -8.12
CA HIS A 25 4.22 -2.03 -6.94
C HIS A 25 3.92 -3.47 -7.37
N SER A 26 4.97 -4.28 -7.39
CA SER A 26 4.85 -5.65 -7.85
C SER A 26 3.89 -6.38 -6.92
N THR A 27 2.71 -6.75 -7.41
CA THR A 27 1.79 -7.61 -6.67
C THR A 27 2.44 -8.94 -6.28
N ALA A 28 3.57 -9.28 -6.92
CA ALA A 28 4.38 -10.44 -6.63
C ALA A 28 5.01 -10.46 -5.23
N MET A 29 5.03 -9.31 -4.52
CA MET A 29 5.59 -9.26 -3.16
C MET A 29 4.69 -9.92 -2.11
N PHE A 30 3.42 -10.19 -2.41
CA PHE A 30 2.47 -10.81 -1.49
C PHE A 30 2.25 -12.28 -1.81
N GLU A 31 1.98 -13.09 -0.77
CA GLU A 31 1.61 -14.49 -0.90
C GLU A 31 0.11 -14.64 -1.16
N TRP A 32 -0.32 -14.34 -2.37
CA TRP A 32 -1.71 -14.47 -2.77
C TRP A 32 -2.22 -15.92 -2.64
N GLY A 33 -3.32 -16.10 -1.93
CA GLY A 33 -3.90 -17.42 -1.67
C GLY A 33 -3.51 -18.03 -0.33
N ASN A 34 -2.58 -17.40 0.41
CA ASN A 34 -2.22 -17.80 1.76
C ASN A 34 -2.67 -16.70 2.74
N GLU A 35 -3.96 -16.67 3.08
CA GLU A 35 -4.52 -15.66 3.96
C GLU A 35 -4.17 -15.97 5.42
N ALA A 36 -3.61 -14.98 6.10
CA ALA A 36 -3.27 -15.00 7.52
C ALA A 36 -4.15 -14.03 8.31
N SER A 37 -4.13 -14.12 9.62
CA SER A 37 -4.88 -13.23 10.50
C SER A 37 -4.07 -12.74 11.68
N LEU A 38 -4.40 -11.52 12.14
CA LEU A 38 -3.99 -10.99 13.42
C LEU A 38 -5.24 -10.62 14.23
N LYS A 39 -5.18 -10.89 15.53
CA LYS A 39 -6.25 -10.62 16.47
C LYS A 39 -5.84 -9.57 17.49
N ASN A 40 -6.81 -8.75 17.92
CA ASN A 40 -6.63 -7.77 18.99
C ASN A 40 -5.41 -6.85 18.77
N VAL A 41 -5.23 -6.39 17.54
CA VAL A 41 -4.17 -5.44 17.21
C VAL A 41 -4.66 -4.02 17.36
N ARG A 42 -3.76 -3.14 17.77
CA ARG A 42 -4.07 -1.73 17.95
C ARG A 42 -3.69 -0.95 16.71
N VAL A 43 -4.63 -0.14 16.21
CA VAL A 43 -4.36 0.80 15.12
C VAL A 43 -3.44 1.91 15.63
N ASP A 44 -2.30 2.07 14.97
CA ASP A 44 -1.36 3.17 15.21
C ASP A 44 -1.63 4.33 14.26
N ARG A 45 -1.92 4.00 12.96
CA ARG A 45 -2.16 4.99 11.92
C ARG A 45 -2.96 4.38 10.76
N TRP A 46 -3.89 5.15 10.21
CA TRP A 46 -4.62 4.86 8.98
C TRP A 46 -4.31 5.95 7.96
N GLU A 47 -3.64 5.59 6.86
CA GLU A 47 -3.32 6.49 5.76
C GLU A 47 -4.30 6.31 4.60
N TRP A 48 -5.06 7.36 4.34
CA TRP A 48 -6.02 7.42 3.25
C TRP A 48 -5.41 8.16 2.06
N THR A 49 -4.53 7.48 1.32
CA THR A 49 -3.69 8.07 0.25
C THR A 49 -3.82 7.32 -1.07
N ASN A 50 -3.55 8.00 -2.18
CA ASN A 50 -3.41 7.43 -3.50
C ASN A 50 -1.94 7.13 -3.80
N PRO A 51 -1.61 6.08 -4.55
CA PRO A 51 -2.52 5.11 -5.18
C PRO A 51 -3.04 4.02 -4.23
N HIS A 52 -2.48 3.89 -3.03
CA HIS A 52 -2.82 2.86 -2.05
C HIS A 52 -3.01 3.44 -0.66
N THR A 53 -3.92 2.84 0.10
CA THR A 53 -4.05 3.09 1.54
C THR A 53 -3.06 2.24 2.32
N PHE A 54 -2.71 2.68 3.54
CA PHE A 54 -1.84 1.93 4.44
C PHE A 54 -2.42 1.90 5.86
N LEU A 55 -2.44 0.72 6.44
CA LEU A 55 -2.82 0.50 7.83
C LEU A 55 -1.59 0.08 8.63
N TYR A 56 -1.26 0.85 9.64
CA TYR A 56 -0.18 0.54 10.59
C TYR A 56 -0.80 0.14 11.91
N VAL A 57 -0.37 -1.00 12.43
CA VAL A 57 -0.86 -1.54 13.70
C VAL A 57 0.29 -2.03 14.58
N SER A 58 0.01 -2.16 15.85
CA SER A 58 0.89 -2.82 16.80
C SER A 58 0.21 -4.07 17.33
N ALA A 59 0.94 -5.19 17.28
CA ALA A 59 0.57 -6.46 17.90
C ALA A 59 1.47 -6.74 19.09
N THR A 60 1.00 -7.54 20.03
CA THR A 60 1.83 -8.06 21.12
C THR A 60 2.32 -9.46 20.73
N ASP A 61 3.61 -9.67 20.75
CA ASP A 61 4.22 -10.97 20.45
C ASP A 61 4.13 -11.92 21.67
N GLU A 62 4.61 -13.15 21.46
CA GLU A 62 4.63 -14.18 22.52
C GLU A 62 5.47 -13.81 23.76
N LYS A 63 6.39 -12.85 23.60
CA LYS A 63 7.23 -12.32 24.69
C LYS A 63 6.61 -11.10 25.38
N GLY A 64 5.39 -10.71 24.99
CA GLY A 64 4.72 -9.52 25.50
C GLY A 64 5.26 -8.21 24.93
N GLN A 65 6.10 -8.25 23.89
CA GLN A 65 6.68 -7.08 23.25
C GLN A 65 5.75 -6.54 22.16
N ARG A 66 5.72 -5.22 22.04
CA ARG A 66 4.96 -4.57 20.98
C ARG A 66 5.74 -4.62 19.66
N VAL A 67 5.13 -5.23 18.65
CA VAL A 67 5.68 -5.39 17.30
C VAL A 67 4.82 -4.61 16.32
N ARG A 68 5.45 -3.81 15.47
CA ARG A 68 4.77 -3.00 14.45
C ARG A 68 4.58 -3.79 13.16
N TRP A 69 3.42 -3.57 12.53
CA TRP A 69 3.02 -4.16 11.27
C TRP A 69 2.54 -3.07 10.32
N ALA A 70 2.77 -3.26 9.03
CA ALA A 70 2.30 -2.36 7.99
C ALA A 70 1.57 -3.13 6.89
N PHE A 71 0.36 -2.70 6.57
CA PHE A 71 -0.48 -3.34 5.57
C PHE A 71 -0.82 -2.36 4.46
N GLU A 72 -0.53 -2.75 3.23
CA GLU A 72 -1.00 -2.06 2.05
C GLU A 72 -2.45 -2.43 1.77
N GLY A 73 -3.22 -1.51 1.21
CA GLY A 73 -4.61 -1.73 0.83
C GLY A 73 -4.93 -1.19 -0.55
N MET A 74 -6.19 -1.31 -0.93
CA MET A 74 -6.72 -0.78 -2.17
C MET A 74 -6.71 0.77 -2.16
N SER A 75 -6.91 1.35 -3.33
CA SER A 75 -7.01 2.80 -3.47
C SER A 75 -8.25 3.35 -2.73
N PRO A 76 -8.23 4.63 -2.30
CA PRO A 76 -9.40 5.29 -1.72
C PRO A 76 -10.66 5.18 -2.57
N ASN A 77 -10.55 5.33 -3.89
CA ASN A 77 -11.70 5.22 -4.80
C ASN A 77 -12.33 3.82 -4.79
N HIS A 78 -11.52 2.77 -4.69
CA HIS A 78 -12.02 1.41 -4.54
C HIS A 78 -12.73 1.24 -3.20
N LEU A 79 -12.09 1.69 -2.13
CA LEU A 79 -12.55 1.49 -0.77
C LEU A 79 -13.85 2.23 -0.46
N VAL A 80 -14.06 3.43 -0.99
CA VAL A 80 -15.33 4.16 -0.84
C VAL A 80 -16.51 3.32 -1.34
N ARG A 81 -16.35 2.62 -2.48
CA ARG A 81 -17.39 1.73 -3.03
C ARG A 81 -17.63 0.51 -2.15
N ALA A 82 -16.64 0.11 -1.38
CA ALA A 82 -16.72 -0.99 -0.42
C ALA A 82 -17.14 -0.55 1.00
N GLY A 83 -17.57 0.70 1.16
CA GLY A 83 -18.08 1.22 2.43
C GLY A 83 -17.03 1.79 3.38
N TRP A 84 -15.77 1.91 2.92
CA TRP A 84 -14.70 2.50 3.71
C TRP A 84 -14.66 4.03 3.57
N SER A 85 -14.05 4.68 4.55
CA SER A 85 -13.70 6.10 4.51
C SER A 85 -12.38 6.36 5.24
N LYS A 86 -11.87 7.57 5.12
CA LYS A 86 -10.71 8.00 5.91
C LYS A 86 -10.97 7.98 7.43
N ARG A 87 -12.23 7.91 7.84
CA ARG A 87 -12.65 7.83 9.25
C ARG A 87 -13.02 6.42 9.71
N SER A 88 -12.89 5.42 8.83
CA SER A 88 -13.21 4.02 9.17
C SER A 88 -12.36 3.48 10.30
N LEU A 89 -11.11 3.94 10.38
CA LEU A 89 -10.15 3.57 11.41
C LEU A 89 -9.53 4.82 12.01
N LYS A 90 -9.22 4.76 13.29
CA LYS A 90 -8.50 5.82 14.00
C LYS A 90 -7.46 5.24 14.95
N PRO A 91 -6.40 5.97 15.28
CA PRO A 91 -5.42 5.55 16.27
C PRO A 91 -6.09 5.14 17.58
N GLY A 92 -5.67 4.00 18.12
CA GLY A 92 -6.20 3.43 19.36
C GLY A 92 -7.33 2.43 19.17
N ASP A 93 -7.92 2.30 17.98
CA ASP A 93 -8.90 1.24 17.71
C ASP A 93 -8.24 -0.13 17.89
N GLU A 94 -8.94 -1.05 18.52
CA GLU A 94 -8.57 -2.46 18.58
C GLU A 94 -9.36 -3.23 17.54
N VAL A 95 -8.65 -3.91 16.64
CA VAL A 95 -9.25 -4.58 15.49
C VAL A 95 -8.67 -5.98 15.32
N ASP A 96 -9.45 -6.84 14.66
CA ASP A 96 -8.94 -8.05 14.02
C ASP A 96 -8.76 -7.79 12.54
N LEU A 97 -7.78 -8.42 11.92
CA LEU A 97 -7.60 -8.29 10.49
C LEU A 97 -7.14 -9.59 9.83
N THR A 98 -7.47 -9.73 8.55
CA THR A 98 -6.93 -10.76 7.67
C THR A 98 -6.13 -10.10 6.56
N TYR A 99 -5.10 -10.79 6.09
CA TYR A 99 -4.15 -10.24 5.13
C TYR A 99 -3.42 -11.33 4.34
N TYR A 100 -2.87 -10.97 3.19
CA TYR A 100 -1.88 -11.78 2.48
C TYR A 100 -0.48 -11.36 2.91
N PRO A 101 0.33 -12.28 3.48
CA PRO A 101 1.67 -11.97 3.97
C PRO A 101 2.63 -11.47 2.89
N LEU A 102 3.66 -10.75 3.31
CA LEU A 102 4.83 -10.47 2.48
C LEU A 102 5.69 -11.74 2.33
N ARG A 103 6.19 -11.99 1.11
CA ARG A 103 7.05 -13.15 0.82
C ARG A 103 8.41 -13.11 1.51
N ASP A 104 8.86 -11.93 1.91
CA ASP A 104 10.14 -11.73 2.60
C ASP A 104 10.06 -11.85 4.13
N ASN A 105 8.92 -12.31 4.64
CA ASN A 105 8.63 -12.51 6.07
C ASN A 105 8.72 -11.26 6.95
N ARG A 106 8.74 -10.06 6.37
CA ARG A 106 8.56 -8.83 7.16
C ARG A 106 7.14 -8.77 7.75
N ASN A 107 7.00 -8.08 8.86
CA ASN A 107 5.71 -7.89 9.53
C ASN A 107 4.81 -6.98 8.69
N GLY A 108 3.92 -7.56 7.91
CA GLY A 108 3.03 -6.84 7.02
C GLY A 108 2.44 -7.71 5.92
N GLY A 109 1.75 -7.05 5.01
CA GLY A 109 1.09 -7.71 3.91
C GLY A 109 0.09 -6.82 3.20
N PHE A 110 -0.81 -7.45 2.45
CA PHE A 110 -1.94 -6.79 1.83
C PHE A 110 -3.21 -7.04 2.67
N ASN A 111 -3.85 -5.98 3.13
CA ASN A 111 -5.04 -6.07 3.96
C ASN A 111 -6.25 -6.58 3.16
N VAL A 112 -6.94 -7.57 3.70
CA VAL A 112 -8.15 -8.16 3.09
C VAL A 112 -9.41 -7.71 3.83
N THR A 113 -9.46 -7.94 5.13
CA THR A 113 -10.62 -7.63 5.98
C THR A 113 -10.18 -7.00 7.28
N VAL A 114 -10.94 -6.04 7.78
CA VAL A 114 -10.79 -5.50 9.14
C VAL A 114 -12.12 -5.66 9.87
N THR A 115 -12.08 -6.28 11.05
CA THR A 115 -13.20 -6.31 11.99
C THR A 115 -13.04 -5.18 12.98
N LEU A 116 -13.96 -4.23 12.93
CA LEU A 116 -13.95 -3.02 13.76
C LEU A 116 -14.30 -3.34 15.23
N PRO A 117 -13.99 -2.43 16.16
CA PRO A 117 -14.58 -2.48 17.48
C PRO A 117 -16.12 -2.54 17.38
N GLY A 118 -16.74 -3.52 18.06
CA GLY A 118 -18.18 -3.76 17.94
C GLY A 118 -18.58 -4.82 16.91
N GLY A 119 -17.64 -5.36 16.12
CA GLY A 119 -17.82 -6.56 15.30
C GLY A 119 -18.18 -6.32 13.84
N ALA A 120 -18.41 -5.07 13.41
CA ALA A 120 -18.62 -4.77 11.98
C ALA A 120 -17.37 -5.09 11.16
N LYS A 121 -17.57 -5.70 9.98
CA LYS A 121 -16.49 -6.08 9.07
C LYS A 121 -16.46 -5.18 7.85
N LEU A 122 -15.27 -4.69 7.52
CA LEU A 122 -14.97 -3.99 6.29
C LEU A 122 -14.02 -4.83 5.44
N GLN A 123 -14.39 -5.09 4.19
CA GLN A 123 -13.58 -5.88 3.26
C GLN A 123 -12.99 -5.00 2.19
N GLN A 124 -11.73 -5.27 1.82
CA GLN A 124 -11.06 -4.63 0.68
C GLN A 124 -11.10 -5.51 -0.56
N LEU A 125 -11.03 -6.82 -0.36
CA LEU A 125 -11.12 -7.84 -1.41
C LEU A 125 -12.27 -8.79 -1.05
N PRO A 126 -12.91 -9.41 -2.07
CA PRO A 126 -13.86 -10.49 -1.81
C PRO A 126 -13.20 -11.62 -1.03
N SER A 127 -13.88 -12.13 0.00
CA SER A 127 -13.45 -13.36 0.67
C SER A 127 -13.54 -14.52 -0.33
N ARG A 128 -12.51 -15.32 -0.37
CA ARG A 128 -12.48 -16.58 -1.16
C ARG A 128 -13.11 -17.72 -0.39
#